data_b6a93af6bfee43189f41a75e0ef2ddbd
#
_entry.id   b6a93af6bfee43189f41a75e0ef2ddbd
#
_cell.length_a   1.000
_cell.length_b   1.000
_cell.length_c   1.000
_cell.angle_alpha   90.00
_cell.angle_beta   90.00
_cell.angle_gamma   90.00
#
_symmetry.space_group_name_H-M   'P 1'
#
loop_
_entity.id
_entity.type
_entity.pdbx_description
1 polymer ?
#
loop_
_entity_poly.entity_id
_entity_poly.type
_entity_poly.pdbx_seq_one_letter_code
_entity_poly.pdbx_strand_id
1 'polypeptide(L)'
;MNYRTTCSSCNNDWLGQKYDPALAELFNEVKLLAESVSKGYLSLPPCKTYFVRPQRLARSVIGHILAGNAVDIVQQGTPHAPMYQVMADYFFDETSPLPDELEIYYWFYPFNDIRIARAFGSKFGAAEPIVGDLLKFFPFAFWVTWNQPKDINLNLGKLLPTRDLSIDEPSQLTINFDSYPPIYFPEAPQENGMTVFNSKMVAVGTK
;
A
#
# COMPACT_ATOMS: atom_id res chain seq x y z
N MET A 1 -0.64 -1.37 -15.95
CA MET A 1 -0.50 0.11 -15.97
C MET A 1 0.73 0.50 -16.77
N ASN A 2 0.66 1.53 -17.60
CA ASN A 2 1.83 2.05 -18.33
C ASN A 2 2.22 3.38 -17.71
N TYR A 3 3.30 3.40 -16.97
CA TYR A 3 3.84 4.63 -16.38
C TYR A 3 4.84 5.26 -17.33
N ARG A 4 4.64 6.52 -17.68
CA ARG A 4 5.59 7.30 -18.51
C ARG A 4 6.71 7.96 -17.70
N THR A 5 6.71 7.78 -16.38
CA THR A 5 7.59 8.44 -15.43
C THR A 5 8.79 7.60 -15.02
N THR A 6 8.77 6.29 -15.30
CA THR A 6 9.87 5.38 -14.98
C THR A 6 10.72 5.09 -16.21
N CYS A 7 12.03 4.91 -16.00
CA CYS A 7 12.91 4.42 -17.06
C CYS A 7 12.53 2.99 -17.46
N SER A 8 12.88 2.59 -18.70
CA SER A 8 12.56 1.25 -19.22
C SER A 8 13.11 0.13 -18.32
N SER A 9 14.34 0.27 -17.84
CA SER A 9 14.98 -0.69 -16.93
C SER A 9 14.25 -0.73 -15.57
N CYS A 10 13.89 0.42 -14.99
CA CYS A 10 13.17 0.44 -13.73
C CYS A 10 11.80 -0.25 -13.83
N ASN A 11 11.10 -0.04 -14.94
CA ASN A 11 9.76 -0.61 -15.14
C ASN A 11 9.82 -2.09 -15.54
N ASN A 12 10.72 -2.47 -16.42
CA ASN A 12 10.74 -3.82 -16.97
C ASN A 12 11.57 -4.79 -16.13
N ASP A 13 12.80 -4.37 -15.74
CA ASP A 13 13.74 -5.30 -15.10
C ASP A 13 13.49 -5.38 -13.60
N TRP A 14 13.37 -4.23 -12.92
CA TRP A 14 13.16 -4.21 -11.47
C TRP A 14 11.71 -4.51 -11.11
N LEU A 15 10.78 -3.70 -11.56
CA LEU A 15 9.38 -3.87 -11.19
C LEU A 15 8.80 -5.13 -11.85
N GLY A 16 8.79 -5.18 -13.19
CA GLY A 16 8.10 -6.23 -13.94
C GLY A 16 8.69 -7.62 -13.81
N GLN A 17 10.03 -7.78 -13.78
CA GLN A 17 10.66 -9.10 -13.71
C GLN A 17 10.97 -9.54 -12.28
N LYS A 18 11.38 -8.64 -11.39
CA LYS A 18 11.80 -9.03 -10.05
C LYS A 18 10.68 -9.01 -9.02
N TYR A 19 9.85 -7.97 -8.98
CA TYR A 19 8.93 -7.75 -7.86
C TYR A 19 7.47 -8.02 -8.18
N ASP A 20 6.96 -7.61 -9.34
CA ASP A 20 5.56 -7.81 -9.74
C ASP A 20 5.12 -9.27 -9.81
N PRO A 21 5.97 -10.25 -10.15
CA PRO A 21 5.56 -11.66 -10.10
C PRO A 21 4.98 -12.08 -8.75
N ALA A 22 5.54 -11.61 -7.63
CA ALA A 22 5.03 -11.94 -6.30
C ALA A 22 3.64 -11.30 -6.03
N LEU A 23 3.44 -10.07 -6.50
CA LEU A 23 2.15 -9.39 -6.40
C LEU A 23 1.10 -10.05 -7.33
N ALA A 24 1.50 -10.43 -8.55
CA ALA A 24 0.63 -11.10 -9.50
C ALA A 24 0.20 -12.49 -9.03
N GLU A 25 1.08 -13.25 -8.38
CA GLU A 25 0.77 -14.55 -7.78
C GLU A 25 -0.33 -14.40 -6.74
N LEU A 26 -0.15 -13.54 -5.74
CA LEU A 26 -1.15 -13.25 -4.72
C LEU A 26 -2.46 -12.72 -5.31
N PHE A 27 -2.36 -11.78 -6.27
CA PHE A 27 -3.52 -11.24 -6.99
C PHE A 27 -4.34 -12.35 -7.65
N ASN A 28 -3.69 -13.25 -8.38
CA ASN A 28 -4.37 -14.32 -9.11
C ASN A 28 -5.06 -15.31 -8.17
N GLU A 29 -4.45 -15.67 -7.05
CA GLU A 29 -5.07 -16.55 -6.05
C GLU A 29 -6.34 -15.94 -5.44
N VAL A 30 -6.29 -14.66 -5.06
CA VAL A 30 -7.46 -13.98 -4.48
C VAL A 30 -8.54 -13.74 -5.54
N LYS A 31 -8.16 -13.39 -6.76
CA LYS A 31 -9.08 -13.24 -7.90
C LYS A 31 -9.81 -14.55 -8.20
N LEU A 32 -9.10 -15.68 -8.25
CA LEU A 32 -9.71 -16.99 -8.47
C LEU A 32 -10.73 -17.35 -7.38
N LEU A 33 -10.44 -17.02 -6.12
CA LEU A 33 -11.39 -17.18 -5.03
C LEU A 33 -12.64 -16.31 -5.25
N ALA A 34 -12.44 -15.03 -5.52
CA ALA A 34 -13.55 -14.09 -5.76
C ALA A 34 -14.42 -14.51 -6.96
N GLU A 35 -13.82 -14.96 -8.05
CA GLU A 35 -14.53 -15.48 -9.22
C GLU A 35 -15.33 -16.76 -8.90
N SER A 36 -14.76 -17.66 -8.09
CA SER A 36 -15.44 -18.89 -7.66
C SER A 36 -16.64 -18.60 -6.79
N VAL A 37 -16.53 -17.59 -5.91
CA VAL A 37 -17.65 -17.10 -5.10
C VAL A 37 -18.73 -16.47 -5.99
N SER A 38 -18.35 -15.61 -6.95
CA SER A 38 -19.30 -14.96 -7.85
C SER A 38 -20.06 -15.92 -8.74
N LYS A 39 -19.47 -17.07 -9.06
CA LYS A 39 -20.11 -18.16 -9.81
C LYS A 39 -20.94 -19.12 -8.93
N GLY A 40 -20.98 -18.88 -7.63
CA GLY A 40 -21.72 -19.72 -6.67
C GLY A 40 -21.06 -21.08 -6.37
N TYR A 41 -19.79 -21.27 -6.74
CA TYR A 41 -19.07 -22.52 -6.46
C TYR A 41 -18.57 -22.60 -5.02
N LEU A 42 -18.27 -21.45 -4.41
CA LEU A 42 -17.75 -21.33 -3.05
C LEU A 42 -18.45 -20.19 -2.31
N SER A 43 -18.40 -20.25 -0.98
CA SER A 43 -18.69 -19.11 -0.12
C SER A 43 -17.38 -18.40 0.22
N LEU A 44 -17.41 -17.10 0.32
CA LEU A 44 -16.25 -16.33 0.76
C LEU A 44 -15.95 -16.64 2.22
N PRO A 45 -14.77 -17.15 2.57
CA PRO A 45 -14.43 -17.38 3.96
C PRO A 45 -14.23 -16.04 4.69
N PRO A 46 -14.41 -15.98 6.02
CA PRO A 46 -14.13 -14.75 6.79
C PRO A 46 -12.71 -14.22 6.60
N CYS A 47 -11.75 -15.14 6.54
CA CYS A 47 -10.35 -14.84 6.24
C CYS A 47 -9.67 -16.01 5.53
N LYS A 48 -8.56 -15.74 4.87
CA LYS A 48 -7.69 -16.78 4.28
C LYS A 48 -6.23 -16.35 4.38
N THR A 49 -5.37 -17.32 4.72
CA THR A 49 -3.93 -17.13 4.80
C THR A 49 -3.27 -17.62 3.53
N TYR A 50 -2.34 -16.82 3.01
CA TYR A 50 -1.52 -17.08 1.83
C TYR A 50 -0.05 -17.11 2.22
N PHE A 51 0.75 -17.90 1.52
CA PHE A 51 2.20 -17.84 1.62
C PHE A 51 2.72 -16.88 0.55
N VAL A 52 3.44 -15.88 0.99
CA VAL A 52 3.95 -14.80 0.13
C VAL A 52 5.42 -14.53 0.40
N ARG A 53 6.07 -13.76 -0.47
CA ARG A 53 7.39 -13.16 -0.24
C ARG A 53 7.22 -11.69 0.11
N PRO A 54 7.10 -11.32 1.39
CA PRO A 54 6.68 -9.98 1.80
C PRO A 54 7.61 -8.88 1.31
N GLN A 55 8.92 -9.14 1.27
CA GLN A 55 9.92 -8.19 0.79
C GLN A 55 9.76 -7.89 -0.71
N ARG A 56 9.41 -8.90 -1.53
CA ARG A 56 9.11 -8.67 -2.95
C ARG A 56 7.79 -7.91 -3.13
N LEU A 57 6.76 -8.25 -2.38
CA LEU A 57 5.49 -7.53 -2.39
C LEU A 57 5.66 -6.06 -1.99
N ALA A 58 6.42 -5.79 -0.94
CA ALA A 58 6.69 -4.44 -0.46
C ALA A 58 7.38 -3.59 -1.54
N ARG A 59 8.39 -4.16 -2.21
CA ARG A 59 9.08 -3.46 -3.31
C ARG A 59 8.19 -3.28 -4.54
N SER A 60 7.34 -4.25 -4.86
CA SER A 60 6.34 -4.07 -5.93
C SER A 60 5.39 -2.89 -5.61
N VAL A 61 4.82 -2.85 -4.41
CA VAL A 61 3.94 -1.75 -3.97
C VAL A 61 4.66 -0.40 -4.02
N ILE A 62 5.85 -0.31 -3.44
CA ILE A 62 6.67 0.90 -3.45
C ILE A 62 7.04 1.30 -4.87
N GLY A 63 7.42 0.36 -5.72
CA GLY A 63 7.73 0.61 -7.12
C GLY A 63 6.56 1.22 -7.89
N HIS A 64 5.33 0.74 -7.69
CA HIS A 64 4.14 1.32 -8.29
C HIS A 64 3.84 2.73 -7.77
N ILE A 65 4.03 2.99 -6.47
CA ILE A 65 3.91 4.34 -5.89
C ILE A 65 4.96 5.30 -6.49
N LEU A 66 6.21 4.88 -6.56
CA LEU A 66 7.29 5.68 -7.17
C LEU A 66 7.02 5.92 -8.66
N ALA A 67 6.57 4.91 -9.39
CA ALA A 67 6.21 5.04 -10.80
C ALA A 67 5.01 5.98 -11.03
N GLY A 68 4.10 6.07 -10.08
CA GLY A 68 2.98 7.00 -10.10
C GLY A 68 3.36 8.43 -9.74
N ASN A 69 4.56 8.70 -9.22
CA ASN A 69 5.02 10.04 -8.87
C ASN A 69 5.45 10.83 -10.13
N ALA A 70 5.06 12.11 -10.19
CA ALA A 70 5.63 13.01 -11.17
C ALA A 70 7.08 13.32 -10.79
N VAL A 71 7.97 13.34 -11.77
CA VAL A 71 9.41 13.65 -11.58
C VAL A 71 9.60 14.97 -10.82
N ASP A 72 8.72 15.94 -11.05
CA ASP A 72 8.77 17.28 -10.45
C ASP A 72 8.64 17.27 -8.93
N ILE A 73 7.91 16.28 -8.35
CA ILE A 73 7.71 16.22 -6.90
C ILE A 73 9.00 15.84 -6.17
N VAL A 74 9.78 14.94 -6.74
CA VAL A 74 11.06 14.50 -6.17
C VAL A 74 12.11 15.61 -6.29
N GLN A 75 12.05 16.40 -7.37
CA GLN A 75 13.04 17.45 -7.66
C GLN A 75 12.77 18.78 -6.93
N GLN A 76 11.54 19.07 -6.53
CA GLN A 76 11.16 20.38 -5.97
C GLN A 76 11.33 20.50 -4.45
N GLY A 77 11.92 19.52 -3.76
CA GLY A 77 12.17 19.60 -2.32
C GLY A 77 10.88 19.71 -1.50
N THR A 78 9.83 19.00 -1.90
CA THR A 78 8.57 18.94 -1.15
C THR A 78 8.79 18.32 0.23
N PRO A 79 7.91 18.54 1.22
CA PRO A 79 8.01 17.90 2.53
C PRO A 79 8.08 16.37 2.49
N HIS A 80 7.65 15.76 1.37
CA HIS A 80 7.68 14.32 1.13
C HIS A 80 8.93 13.83 0.38
N ALA A 81 9.82 14.71 -0.07
CA ALA A 81 11.04 14.32 -0.78
C ALA A 81 11.90 13.30 0.00
N PRO A 82 12.13 13.43 1.31
CA PRO A 82 12.85 12.44 2.09
C PRO A 82 12.20 11.05 2.04
N MET A 83 10.87 10.96 2.12
CA MET A 83 10.14 9.70 2.04
C MET A 83 10.40 9.00 0.70
N TYR A 84 10.34 9.71 -0.41
CA TYR A 84 10.56 9.12 -1.73
C TYR A 84 12.00 8.67 -1.94
N GLN A 85 12.98 9.37 -1.37
CA GLN A 85 14.37 8.93 -1.42
C GLN A 85 14.54 7.60 -0.65
N VAL A 86 14.00 7.51 0.57
CA VAL A 86 14.04 6.28 1.38
C VAL A 86 13.32 5.12 0.68
N MET A 87 12.18 5.39 0.04
CA MET A 87 11.48 4.40 -0.78
C MET A 87 12.32 3.92 -1.96
N ALA A 88 13.00 4.84 -2.65
CA ALA A 88 13.84 4.51 -3.81
C ALA A 88 15.07 3.69 -3.39
N ASP A 89 15.74 4.08 -2.32
CA ASP A 89 16.90 3.36 -1.80
C ASP A 89 16.52 1.92 -1.41
N TYR A 90 15.40 1.74 -0.69
CA TYR A 90 14.87 0.42 -0.37
C TYR A 90 14.45 -0.39 -1.60
N PHE A 91 13.86 0.25 -2.62
CA PHE A 91 13.42 -0.42 -3.84
C PHE A 91 14.60 -1.03 -4.62
N PHE A 92 15.73 -0.32 -4.69
CA PHE A 92 16.89 -0.75 -5.46
C PHE A 92 17.86 -1.64 -4.68
N ASP A 93 17.84 -1.62 -3.36
CA ASP A 93 18.69 -2.48 -2.53
C ASP A 93 17.91 -3.71 -2.03
N GLU A 94 18.11 -4.86 -2.69
CA GLU A 94 17.44 -6.13 -2.32
C GLU A 94 17.89 -6.66 -0.95
N THR A 95 18.99 -6.16 -0.41
CA THR A 95 19.56 -6.61 0.87
C THR A 95 19.08 -5.78 2.05
N SER A 96 18.55 -4.58 1.79
CA SER A 96 18.10 -3.70 2.85
C SER A 96 16.79 -4.19 3.49
N PRO A 97 16.68 -4.13 4.83
CA PRO A 97 15.40 -4.30 5.53
C PRO A 97 14.45 -3.17 5.18
N LEU A 98 13.16 -3.33 5.49
CA LEU A 98 12.22 -2.19 5.39
C LEU A 98 12.68 -1.08 6.35
N PRO A 99 12.91 0.15 5.86
CA PRO A 99 13.32 1.28 6.68
C PRO A 99 12.38 1.55 7.85
N ASP A 100 12.93 1.97 8.99
CA ASP A 100 12.15 2.19 10.22
C ASP A 100 11.09 3.29 10.07
N GLU A 101 11.33 4.23 9.18
CA GLU A 101 10.43 5.32 8.85
C GLU A 101 9.19 4.86 8.07
N LEU A 102 9.25 3.70 7.43
CA LEU A 102 8.17 3.18 6.61
C LEU A 102 7.40 2.07 7.33
N GLU A 103 6.08 2.06 7.14
CA GLU A 103 5.22 0.91 7.43
C GLU A 103 4.28 0.69 6.25
N ILE A 104 4.01 -0.57 5.89
CA ILE A 104 3.14 -0.91 4.78
C ILE A 104 1.95 -1.70 5.31
N TYR A 105 0.80 -1.07 5.23
CA TYR A 105 -0.47 -1.71 5.56
C TYR A 105 -1.15 -2.24 4.31
N TYR A 106 -1.96 -3.29 4.48
CA TYR A 106 -2.80 -3.83 3.43
C TYR A 106 -4.17 -4.23 3.96
N TRP A 107 -5.16 -4.29 3.04
CA TRP A 107 -6.49 -4.83 3.30
C TRP A 107 -7.14 -5.33 2.02
N PHE A 108 -8.22 -6.11 2.18
CA PHE A 108 -9.06 -6.50 1.07
C PHE A 108 -9.82 -5.30 0.51
N TYR A 109 -9.75 -5.10 -0.80
CA TYR A 109 -10.37 -4.00 -1.50
C TYR A 109 -11.27 -4.51 -2.63
N PRO A 110 -12.57 -4.79 -2.35
CA PRO A 110 -13.49 -5.41 -3.30
C PRO A 110 -14.07 -4.47 -4.36
N PHE A 111 -13.48 -3.31 -4.55
CA PHE A 111 -13.98 -2.28 -5.47
C PHE A 111 -13.19 -2.25 -6.78
N ASN A 112 -13.85 -1.93 -7.89
CA ASN A 112 -13.29 -1.98 -9.25
C ASN A 112 -12.58 -0.69 -9.68
N ASP A 113 -12.36 0.26 -8.78
CA ASP A 113 -11.59 1.46 -9.09
C ASP A 113 -10.09 1.28 -8.80
N ILE A 114 -9.27 2.02 -9.52
CA ILE A 114 -7.83 2.07 -9.31
C ILE A 114 -7.50 3.47 -8.83
N ARG A 115 -6.81 3.56 -7.69
CA ARG A 115 -6.41 4.84 -7.09
C ARG A 115 -4.96 4.82 -6.66
N ILE A 116 -4.29 5.91 -6.95
CA ILE A 116 -3.01 6.27 -6.33
C ILE A 116 -3.23 7.64 -5.70
N ALA A 117 -3.18 7.70 -4.36
CA ALA A 117 -3.18 8.96 -3.63
C ALA A 117 -1.81 9.15 -3.00
N ARG A 118 -1.24 10.35 -3.15
CA ARG A 118 0.13 10.64 -2.78
C ARG A 118 0.18 11.82 -1.84
N ALA A 119 1.16 11.79 -0.95
CA ALA A 119 1.47 12.91 -0.07
C ALA A 119 0.23 13.41 0.67
N PHE A 120 -0.54 12.48 1.24
CA PHE A 120 -1.69 12.86 2.03
C PHE A 120 -1.49 12.52 3.51
N GLY A 121 -2.09 13.31 4.36
CA GLY A 121 -2.17 13.08 5.79
C GLY A 121 -3.60 12.80 6.20
N SER A 122 -3.82 11.75 6.96
CA SER A 122 -5.13 11.41 7.51
C SER A 122 -5.08 11.42 9.03
N LYS A 123 -6.01 12.13 9.65
CA LYS A 123 -6.13 12.24 11.10
C LYS A 123 -7.41 11.57 11.57
N PHE A 124 -7.28 10.70 12.56
CA PHE A 124 -8.36 9.92 13.15
C PHE A 124 -8.59 10.41 14.60
N GLY A 125 -9.67 11.14 14.80
CA GLY A 125 -10.00 11.69 16.14
C GLY A 125 -8.91 12.63 16.67
N ALA A 126 -8.48 12.41 17.90
CA ALA A 126 -7.47 13.22 18.60
C ALA A 126 -6.01 12.80 18.27
N ALA A 127 -5.81 11.70 17.55
CA ALA A 127 -4.47 11.20 17.23
C ALA A 127 -3.70 12.16 16.31
N GLU A 128 -2.38 11.99 16.25
CA GLU A 128 -1.55 12.70 15.28
C GLU A 128 -1.86 12.22 13.86
N PRO A 129 -1.67 13.08 12.84
CA PRO A 129 -1.92 12.69 11.46
C PRO A 129 -0.94 11.58 11.02
N ILE A 130 -1.46 10.59 10.31
CA ILE A 130 -0.66 9.61 9.60
C ILE A 130 -0.45 10.11 8.18
N VAL A 131 0.81 10.25 7.79
CA VAL A 131 1.20 10.70 6.46
C VAL A 131 1.64 9.51 5.63
N GLY A 132 1.29 9.49 4.35
CA GLY A 132 1.72 8.41 3.47
C GLY A 132 1.16 8.47 2.06
N ASP A 133 1.41 7.40 1.33
CA ASP A 133 0.96 7.17 -0.04
C ASP A 133 0.11 5.91 -0.12
N LEU A 134 -0.87 5.93 -0.99
CA LEU A 134 -1.88 4.90 -1.13
C LEU A 134 -1.89 4.34 -2.54
N LEU A 135 -1.97 3.02 -2.64
CA LEU A 135 -2.21 2.29 -3.88
C LEU A 135 -3.41 1.36 -3.68
N LYS A 136 -4.47 1.56 -4.47
CA LYS A 136 -5.66 0.72 -4.45
C LYS A 136 -5.94 0.15 -5.84
N PHE A 137 -6.21 -1.12 -5.89
CA PHE A 137 -6.74 -1.84 -7.05
C PHE A 137 -7.36 -3.15 -6.57
N PHE A 138 -8.46 -3.56 -7.18
CA PHE A 138 -9.03 -4.88 -6.85
C PHE A 138 -7.96 -5.98 -6.97
N PRO A 139 -7.84 -6.90 -5.99
CA PRO A 139 -8.57 -7.01 -4.74
C PRO A 139 -7.83 -6.43 -3.53
N PHE A 140 -6.87 -5.55 -3.71
CA PHE A 140 -6.00 -5.05 -2.66
C PHE A 140 -5.99 -3.54 -2.55
N ALA A 141 -5.78 -3.08 -1.33
CA ALA A 141 -5.31 -1.73 -1.07
C ALA A 141 -4.07 -1.80 -0.17
N PHE A 142 -3.14 -0.89 -0.43
CA PHE A 142 -1.90 -0.73 0.32
C PHE A 142 -1.72 0.73 0.73
N TRP A 143 -1.32 0.93 1.98
CA TRP A 143 -0.99 2.26 2.49
C TRP A 143 0.43 2.24 3.03
N VAL A 144 1.33 2.95 2.37
CA VAL A 144 2.71 3.14 2.80
C VAL A 144 2.76 4.40 3.63
N THR A 145 2.97 4.25 4.95
CA THR A 145 2.99 5.37 5.90
C THR A 145 4.42 5.79 6.20
N TRP A 146 4.58 7.05 6.58
CA TRP A 146 5.85 7.69 6.90
C TRP A 146 5.87 8.17 8.35
N ASN A 147 6.88 7.75 9.13
CA ASN A 147 7.07 8.14 10.53
C ASN A 147 5.77 8.04 11.36
N GLN A 148 5.07 6.92 11.21
CA GLN A 148 3.80 6.73 11.89
C GLN A 148 3.96 6.79 13.42
N PRO A 149 3.08 7.52 14.13
CA PRO A 149 3.03 7.49 15.59
C PRO A 149 2.85 6.06 16.12
N LYS A 150 3.66 5.65 17.09
CA LYS A 150 3.71 4.26 17.59
C LYS A 150 2.41 3.79 18.24
N ASP A 151 1.62 4.71 18.75
CA ASP A 151 0.42 4.41 19.54
C ASP A 151 -0.85 4.24 18.67
N ILE A 152 -0.72 4.33 17.34
CA ILE A 152 -1.86 4.20 16.45
C ILE A 152 -1.97 2.76 15.94
N ASN A 153 -3.08 2.10 16.30
CA ASN A 153 -3.48 0.82 15.74
C ASN A 153 -4.60 1.04 14.70
N LEU A 154 -4.29 0.76 13.44
CA LEU A 154 -5.24 0.93 12.33
C LEU A 154 -6.18 -0.27 12.11
N ASN A 155 -6.02 -1.35 12.86
CA ASN A 155 -6.72 -2.63 12.62
C ASN A 155 -6.59 -3.13 11.16
N LEU A 156 -5.47 -2.83 10.51
CA LEU A 156 -5.11 -3.28 9.17
C LEU A 156 -4.04 -4.36 9.24
N GLY A 157 -3.92 -5.15 8.20
CA GLY A 157 -2.78 -6.07 8.05
C GLY A 157 -1.48 -5.30 7.82
N LYS A 158 -0.39 -5.72 8.47
CA LYS A 158 0.96 -5.25 8.14
C LYS A 158 1.58 -6.20 7.15
N LEU A 159 2.14 -5.64 6.06
CA LEU A 159 2.67 -6.46 4.96
C LEU A 159 3.93 -7.23 5.38
N LEU A 160 4.79 -6.61 6.18
CA LEU A 160 5.97 -7.25 6.74
C LEU A 160 5.76 -7.51 8.23
N PRO A 161 5.68 -8.78 8.66
CA PRO A 161 5.59 -9.12 10.07
C PRO A 161 6.88 -8.75 10.83
N THR A 162 8.02 -8.89 10.17
CA THR A 162 9.34 -8.42 10.61
C THR A 162 10.03 -7.68 9.46
N ARG A 163 10.88 -6.69 9.77
CA ARG A 163 11.48 -5.80 8.77
C ARG A 163 12.65 -6.43 8.02
N ASP A 164 13.31 -7.38 8.66
CA ASP A 164 14.61 -7.97 8.28
C ASP A 164 14.49 -9.31 7.53
N LEU A 165 13.28 -9.68 7.08
CA LEU A 165 13.12 -10.84 6.21
C LEU A 165 14.00 -10.71 4.97
N SER A 166 14.62 -11.81 4.55
CA SER A 166 15.34 -11.82 3.28
C SER A 166 14.38 -11.66 2.09
N ILE A 167 14.92 -11.28 0.93
CA ILE A 167 14.10 -10.95 -0.26
C ILE A 167 13.17 -12.09 -0.69
N ASP A 168 13.60 -13.33 -0.55
CA ASP A 168 12.85 -14.53 -0.96
C ASP A 168 12.26 -15.32 0.21
N GLU A 169 12.41 -14.82 1.42
CA GLU A 169 11.91 -15.49 2.61
C GLU A 169 10.38 -15.51 2.61
N PRO A 170 9.75 -16.72 2.66
CA PRO A 170 8.31 -16.82 2.67
C PRO A 170 7.74 -16.48 4.05
N SER A 171 6.60 -15.84 4.07
CA SER A 171 5.84 -15.59 5.29
C SER A 171 4.34 -15.72 5.02
N GLN A 172 3.56 -15.76 6.10
CA GLN A 172 2.11 -15.84 6.03
C GLN A 172 1.49 -14.44 5.98
N LEU A 173 0.56 -14.25 5.05
CA LEU A 173 -0.26 -13.07 4.90
C LEU A 173 -1.73 -13.46 5.00
N THR A 174 -2.45 -12.94 5.99
CA THR A 174 -3.86 -13.25 6.21
C THR A 174 -4.75 -12.11 5.72
N ILE A 175 -5.59 -12.39 4.73
CA ILE A 175 -6.58 -11.45 4.22
C ILE A 175 -7.89 -11.67 4.94
N ASN A 176 -8.44 -10.61 5.53
CA ASN A 176 -9.77 -10.59 6.12
C ASN A 176 -10.77 -10.11 5.06
N PHE A 177 -11.76 -10.95 4.75
CA PHE A 177 -12.78 -10.67 3.76
C PHE A 177 -14.08 -10.12 4.34
N ASP A 178 -14.30 -10.31 5.65
CA ASP A 178 -15.53 -9.86 6.33
C ASP A 178 -15.41 -8.43 6.88
N SER A 179 -14.18 -7.99 7.14
CA SER A 179 -13.91 -6.68 7.71
C SER A 179 -12.87 -5.95 6.89
N TYR A 180 -13.32 -5.04 6.05
CA TYR A 180 -12.47 -4.17 5.25
C TYR A 180 -12.97 -2.72 5.31
N PRO A 181 -12.07 -1.74 5.19
CA PRO A 181 -12.43 -0.35 5.22
C PRO A 181 -13.33 0.07 4.05
N PRO A 182 -14.12 1.14 4.20
CA PRO A 182 -14.90 1.72 3.11
C PRO A 182 -14.04 2.12 1.91
N ILE A 183 -14.66 2.25 0.73
CA ILE A 183 -13.97 2.56 -0.55
C ILE A 183 -13.08 3.80 -0.46
N TYR A 184 -13.46 4.82 0.32
CA TYR A 184 -12.72 6.07 0.46
C TYR A 184 -11.81 6.13 1.69
N PHE A 185 -11.63 5.03 2.43
CA PHE A 185 -10.64 4.98 3.51
C PHE A 185 -9.24 4.81 2.92
N PRO A 186 -8.21 5.49 3.41
CA PRO A 186 -8.18 6.55 4.42
C PRO A 186 -8.28 7.97 3.83
N GLU A 187 -8.60 8.12 2.53
CA GLU A 187 -8.58 9.42 1.84
C GLU A 187 -9.74 10.34 2.26
N ALA A 188 -10.89 9.76 2.57
CA ALA A 188 -11.99 10.54 3.12
C ALA A 188 -11.85 10.66 4.63
N PRO A 189 -12.07 11.84 5.20
CA PRO A 189 -12.03 11.99 6.63
C PRO A 189 -13.10 11.12 7.29
N GLN A 190 -12.68 10.38 8.30
CA GLN A 190 -13.58 9.63 9.16
C GLN A 190 -14.31 10.59 10.10
N GLU A 191 -15.30 10.09 10.83
CA GLU A 191 -16.00 10.89 11.85
C GLU A 191 -14.99 11.55 12.81
N ASN A 192 -15.10 12.85 12.98
CA ASN A 192 -14.14 13.70 13.70
C ASN A 192 -12.70 13.67 13.13
N GLY A 193 -12.56 13.30 11.88
CA GLY A 193 -11.28 13.20 11.22
C GLY A 193 -10.99 14.37 10.27
N MET A 194 -9.75 14.41 9.80
CA MET A 194 -9.26 15.37 8.81
C MET A 194 -8.35 14.67 7.81
N THR A 195 -8.47 15.04 6.55
CA THR A 195 -7.54 14.59 5.51
C THR A 195 -6.95 15.80 4.79
N VAL A 196 -5.63 15.77 4.61
CA VAL A 196 -4.88 16.83 3.93
C VAL A 196 -4.24 16.23 2.67
N PHE A 197 -4.59 16.80 1.52
CA PHE A 197 -3.97 16.48 0.24
C PHE A 197 -3.19 17.68 -0.25
N ASN A 198 -1.87 17.62 -0.21
CA ASN A 198 -1.01 18.72 -0.60
C ASN A 198 -1.43 20.02 0.12
N SER A 199 -1.98 21.00 -0.61
CA SER A 199 -2.48 22.27 -0.04
C SER A 199 -3.99 22.28 0.28
N LYS A 200 -4.70 21.16 0.05
CA LYS A 200 -6.13 21.04 0.28
C LYS A 200 -6.42 20.25 1.55
N MET A 201 -7.30 20.78 2.39
CA MET A 201 -7.75 20.15 3.63
C MET A 201 -9.24 19.83 3.52
N VAL A 202 -9.61 18.61 3.87
CA VAL A 202 -11.00 18.19 4.05
C VAL A 202 -11.16 17.68 5.47
N ALA A 203 -12.10 18.27 6.20
CA ALA A 203 -12.40 17.88 7.59
C ALA A 203 -13.89 17.57 7.74
N VAL A 204 -14.18 16.53 8.52
CA VAL A 204 -15.55 16.21 8.95
C VAL A 204 -15.58 16.30 10.47
N GLY A 205 -16.42 17.20 10.98
CA GLY A 205 -16.71 17.30 12.40
C GLY A 205 -18.13 16.78 12.68
N THR A 206 -18.33 16.18 13.83
CA THR A 206 -19.69 15.96 14.36
C THR A 206 -20.30 17.30 14.75
N LYS A 207 -21.56 17.51 14.35
CA LYS A 207 -22.37 18.64 14.85
C LYS A 207 -22.76 18.39 16.28
#